data_a55a0ab3314cdc302dfabbc923f4e664
#
_entry.id   a55a0ab3314cdc302dfabbc923f4e664
#
_cell.length_a   1.000
_cell.length_b   1.000
_cell.length_c   1.000
_cell.angle_alpha   90.00
_cell.angle_beta   90.00
_cell.angle_gamma   90.00
#
_symmetry.space_group_name_H-M   'P 1'
#
loop_
_entity.id
_entity.type
_entity.pdbx_description
1 polymer ?
#
loop_
_entity_poly.entity_id
_entity_poly.type
_entity_poly.pdbx_seq_one_letter_code
_entity_poly.pdbx_strand_id
1 'polypeptide(L)'
;LLPVVKLSRSLKEIVKVIEADALDVEIAKVSGELEMMIEIVNSLDIKDSTITTKIIDNITDIFYRFNRIIADLKKKRKTIFGAEAEGEFNSQLKLIQQGASNYINLSDTPTKTEDYLNRLIIQLEDLEGKFSDFPEFSVQISDVREEVSNAFESHRLSLVEERNNKAVAIQRSAERIIEGISNRLKQFKTV
;
A
#
# COMPACT_ATOMS: atom_id res chain seq x y z
N LEU A 1 9.10 -2.92 -40.78
CA LEU A 1 9.92 -3.70 -39.81
C LEU A 1 10.61 -2.80 -38.75
N LEU A 2 11.12 -1.61 -39.15
CA LEU A 2 11.84 -0.72 -38.24
C LEU A 2 11.02 -0.30 -36.99
N PRO A 3 9.74 0.14 -37.10
CA PRO A 3 8.93 0.51 -35.94
C PRO A 3 8.70 -0.66 -34.98
N VAL A 4 8.39 -1.84 -35.47
CA VAL A 4 8.14 -3.05 -34.66
C VAL A 4 9.38 -3.49 -33.88
N VAL A 5 10.57 -3.39 -34.50
CA VAL A 5 11.85 -3.70 -33.84
C VAL A 5 12.12 -2.67 -32.74
N LYS A 6 11.87 -1.39 -32.99
CA LYS A 6 12.02 -0.32 -31.98
C LYS A 6 11.11 -0.56 -30.78
N LEU A 7 9.82 -0.82 -30.99
CA LEU A 7 8.86 -1.13 -29.93
C LEU A 7 9.27 -2.36 -29.10
N SER A 8 9.77 -3.42 -29.75
CA SER A 8 10.27 -4.61 -29.06
C SER A 8 11.48 -4.33 -28.18
N ARG A 9 12.33 -3.37 -28.56
CA ARG A 9 13.47 -2.93 -27.76
C ARG A 9 13.01 -2.09 -26.58
N SER A 10 12.19 -1.08 -26.81
CA SER A 10 11.61 -0.23 -25.75
C SER A 10 10.87 -1.07 -24.71
N LEU A 11 10.12 -2.10 -25.12
CA LEU A 11 9.44 -3.01 -24.21
C LEU A 11 10.41 -3.69 -23.20
N LYS A 12 11.63 -4.03 -23.60
CA LYS A 12 12.61 -4.68 -22.71
C LYS A 12 13.13 -3.71 -21.66
N GLU A 13 13.21 -2.44 -21.96
CA GLU A 13 13.80 -1.38 -21.14
C GLU A 13 12.83 -0.80 -20.11
N ILE A 14 11.52 -1.08 -20.22
CA ILE A 14 10.49 -0.57 -19.29
C ILE A 14 10.71 -1.12 -17.88
N VAL A 15 10.74 -0.20 -16.90
CA VAL A 15 10.87 -0.48 -15.47
C VAL A 15 9.72 0.11 -14.65
N LYS A 16 9.03 1.15 -15.17
CA LYS A 16 7.95 1.86 -14.49
C LYS A 16 6.63 1.78 -15.26
N VAL A 17 5.50 1.86 -14.55
CA VAL A 17 4.16 1.86 -15.16
C VAL A 17 4.00 3.02 -16.14
N ILE A 18 4.47 4.21 -15.80
CA ILE A 18 4.39 5.39 -16.67
C ILE A 18 5.11 5.20 -18.01
N GLU A 19 6.20 4.42 -18.04
CA GLU A 19 6.92 4.09 -19.27
C GLU A 19 6.14 3.08 -20.12
N ALA A 20 5.42 2.15 -19.46
CA ALA A 20 4.52 1.21 -20.12
C ALA A 20 3.33 1.94 -20.76
N ASP A 21 2.75 2.92 -20.07
CA ASP A 21 1.66 3.74 -20.60
C ASP A 21 2.12 4.60 -21.79
N ALA A 22 3.32 5.17 -21.75
CA ALA A 22 3.91 5.90 -22.87
C ALA A 22 4.13 4.98 -24.09
N LEU A 23 4.58 3.74 -23.89
CA LEU A 23 4.76 2.77 -24.96
C LEU A 23 3.41 2.31 -25.56
N ASP A 24 2.35 2.23 -24.74
CA ASP A 24 0.99 1.88 -25.22
C ASP A 24 0.46 2.93 -26.20
N VAL A 25 0.72 4.21 -25.94
CA VAL A 25 0.40 5.32 -26.88
C VAL A 25 1.20 5.20 -28.18
N GLU A 26 2.49 4.88 -28.13
CA GLU A 26 3.32 4.68 -29.32
C GLU A 26 2.84 3.45 -30.14
N ILE A 27 2.43 2.38 -29.47
CA ILE A 27 1.83 1.19 -30.07
C ILE A 27 0.53 1.54 -30.81
N ALA A 28 -0.37 2.30 -30.17
CA ALA A 28 -1.63 2.72 -30.78
C ALA A 28 -1.39 3.53 -32.10
N LYS A 29 -0.39 4.39 -32.09
CA LYS A 29 0.00 5.14 -33.30
C LYS A 29 0.49 4.23 -34.41
N VAL A 30 1.39 3.28 -34.10
CA VAL A 30 1.91 2.31 -35.09
C VAL A 30 0.81 1.38 -35.61
N SER A 31 -0.18 1.03 -34.77
CA SER A 31 -1.37 0.28 -35.18
C SER A 31 -2.14 1.00 -36.29
N GLY A 32 -2.44 2.27 -36.08
CA GLY A 32 -3.12 3.07 -37.09
C GLY A 32 -2.34 3.22 -38.41
N GLU A 33 -1.01 3.34 -38.34
CA GLU A 33 -0.14 3.38 -39.51
C GLU A 33 -0.16 2.04 -40.30
N LEU A 34 -0.18 0.90 -39.57
CA LEU A 34 -0.28 -0.42 -40.18
C LEU A 34 -1.66 -0.65 -40.85
N GLU A 35 -2.75 -0.23 -40.22
CA GLU A 35 -4.10 -0.30 -40.80
C GLU A 35 -4.21 0.50 -42.09
N MET A 36 -3.70 1.73 -42.12
CA MET A 36 -3.62 2.53 -43.35
C MET A 36 -2.82 1.83 -44.46
N MET A 37 -1.69 1.18 -44.11
CA MET A 37 -0.91 0.43 -45.09
C MET A 37 -1.70 -0.71 -45.73
N ILE A 38 -2.54 -1.42 -44.95
CA ILE A 38 -3.41 -2.48 -45.46
C ILE A 38 -4.43 -1.90 -46.43
N GLU A 39 -5.07 -0.80 -46.07
CA GLU A 39 -6.05 -0.15 -46.94
C GLU A 39 -5.42 0.26 -48.28
N ILE A 40 -4.20 0.82 -48.25
CA ILE A 40 -3.45 1.16 -49.47
C ILE A 40 -3.18 -0.08 -50.29
N VAL A 41 -2.65 -1.17 -49.67
CA VAL A 41 -2.34 -2.43 -50.41
C VAL A 41 -3.59 -3.04 -51.02
N ASN A 42 -4.72 -3.04 -50.31
CA ASN A 42 -6.00 -3.55 -50.81
C ASN A 42 -6.57 -2.70 -51.94
N SER A 43 -6.24 -1.42 -52.02
CA SER A 43 -6.67 -0.51 -53.09
C SER A 43 -5.81 -0.62 -54.38
N LEU A 44 -4.64 -1.28 -54.31
CA LEU A 44 -3.75 -1.46 -55.44
C LEU A 44 -4.20 -2.60 -56.33
N ASP A 45 -4.42 -2.32 -57.63
CA ASP A 45 -4.71 -3.34 -58.66
C ASP A 45 -3.41 -4.06 -59.08
N ILE A 46 -2.94 -4.99 -58.23
CA ILE A 46 -1.72 -5.76 -58.47
C ILE A 46 -2.06 -6.97 -59.33
N LYS A 47 -1.68 -6.94 -60.61
CA LYS A 47 -1.96 -8.02 -61.57
C LYS A 47 -1.16 -9.31 -61.36
N ASP A 48 -0.05 -9.26 -60.64
CA ASP A 48 0.80 -10.41 -60.31
C ASP A 48 0.41 -11.04 -58.99
N SER A 49 -0.21 -12.22 -59.06
CA SER A 49 -0.64 -12.96 -57.86
C SER A 49 0.50 -13.37 -56.94
N THR A 50 1.70 -13.60 -57.49
CA THR A 50 2.88 -13.96 -56.67
C THR A 50 3.36 -12.80 -55.82
N ILE A 51 3.33 -11.58 -56.37
CA ILE A 51 3.67 -10.36 -55.64
C ILE A 51 2.63 -10.08 -54.57
N THR A 52 1.35 -10.22 -54.90
CA THR A 52 0.25 -10.04 -53.95
C THR A 52 0.38 -10.98 -52.74
N THR A 53 0.65 -12.27 -52.99
CA THR A 53 0.84 -13.27 -51.92
C THR A 53 2.02 -12.87 -51.01
N LYS A 54 3.18 -12.50 -51.55
CA LYS A 54 4.34 -12.07 -50.79
C LYS A 54 4.06 -10.83 -49.93
N ILE A 55 3.28 -9.88 -50.44
CA ILE A 55 2.90 -8.67 -49.67
C ILE A 55 2.00 -9.06 -48.51
N ILE A 56 1.01 -9.90 -48.73
CA ILE A 56 0.09 -10.39 -47.69
C ILE A 56 0.86 -11.15 -46.61
N ASP A 57 1.76 -12.06 -46.99
CA ASP A 57 2.57 -12.82 -46.05
C ASP A 57 3.45 -11.89 -45.16
N ASN A 58 4.10 -10.89 -45.75
CA ASN A 58 4.90 -9.92 -45.03
C ASN A 58 4.05 -9.07 -44.06
N ILE A 59 2.85 -8.65 -44.49
CA ILE A 59 1.94 -7.89 -43.60
C ILE A 59 1.48 -8.78 -42.46
N THR A 60 1.13 -10.03 -42.72
CA THR A 60 0.72 -10.99 -41.69
C THR A 60 1.83 -11.22 -40.67
N ASP A 61 3.09 -11.37 -41.08
CA ASP A 61 4.23 -11.51 -40.16
C ASP A 61 4.42 -10.25 -39.28
N ILE A 62 4.26 -9.05 -39.89
CA ILE A 62 4.33 -7.78 -39.12
C ILE A 62 3.24 -7.73 -38.05
N PHE A 63 1.98 -8.09 -38.41
CA PHE A 63 0.87 -8.12 -37.45
C PHE A 63 1.06 -9.14 -36.34
N TYR A 64 1.56 -10.33 -36.67
CA TYR A 64 1.85 -11.35 -35.69
C TYR A 64 2.87 -10.84 -34.65
N ARG A 65 3.97 -10.23 -35.09
CA ARG A 65 4.99 -9.65 -34.21
C ARG A 65 4.45 -8.48 -33.39
N PHE A 66 3.62 -7.66 -34.01
CA PHE A 66 3.00 -6.51 -33.35
C PHE A 66 2.04 -6.94 -32.24
N ASN A 67 1.15 -7.89 -32.51
CA ASN A 67 0.23 -8.44 -31.52
C ASN A 67 0.96 -9.12 -30.35
N ARG A 68 2.09 -9.76 -30.64
CA ARG A 68 2.96 -10.31 -29.59
C ARG A 68 3.53 -9.22 -28.67
N ILE A 69 3.97 -8.10 -29.23
CA ILE A 69 4.46 -6.96 -28.43
C ILE A 69 3.35 -6.41 -27.51
N ILE A 70 2.11 -6.28 -28.03
CA ILE A 70 0.96 -5.84 -27.24
C ILE A 70 0.71 -6.80 -26.05
N ALA A 71 0.72 -8.10 -26.31
CA ALA A 71 0.51 -9.10 -25.26
C ALA A 71 1.62 -9.06 -24.19
N ASP A 72 2.87 -8.96 -24.63
CA ASP A 72 4.03 -8.87 -23.74
C ASP A 72 4.02 -7.57 -22.92
N LEU A 73 3.58 -6.43 -23.52
CA LEU A 73 3.42 -5.17 -22.80
C LEU A 73 2.35 -5.28 -21.70
N LYS A 74 1.19 -5.83 -22.01
CA LYS A 74 0.12 -6.04 -21.01
C LYS A 74 0.61 -6.88 -19.83
N LYS A 75 1.34 -7.97 -20.11
CA LYS A 75 1.91 -8.82 -19.06
C LYS A 75 2.94 -8.07 -18.23
N LYS A 76 3.86 -7.34 -18.86
CA LYS A 76 4.91 -6.59 -18.19
C LYS A 76 4.34 -5.45 -17.33
N ARG A 77 3.36 -4.71 -17.86
CA ARG A 77 2.64 -3.66 -17.13
C ARG A 77 2.02 -4.19 -15.85
N LYS A 78 1.32 -5.33 -15.91
CA LYS A 78 0.74 -5.97 -14.73
C LYS A 78 1.79 -6.33 -13.68
N THR A 79 2.94 -6.85 -14.11
CA THR A 79 4.04 -7.21 -13.20
C THR A 79 4.67 -5.99 -12.53
N ILE A 80 4.92 -4.92 -13.29
CA ILE A 80 5.52 -3.67 -12.77
C ILE A 80 4.55 -2.98 -11.81
N PHE A 81 3.27 -2.90 -12.18
CA PHE A 81 2.23 -2.31 -11.34
C PHE A 81 2.14 -3.02 -9.97
N GLY A 82 2.17 -4.35 -9.97
CA GLY A 82 2.18 -5.13 -8.72
C GLY A 82 3.42 -4.84 -7.86
N ALA A 83 4.61 -4.76 -8.45
CA ALA A 83 5.85 -4.47 -7.72
C ALA A 83 5.89 -3.03 -7.17
N GLU A 84 5.40 -2.04 -7.92
CA GLU A 84 5.29 -0.64 -7.45
C GLU A 84 4.27 -0.53 -6.30
N ALA A 85 3.12 -1.18 -6.43
CA ALA A 85 2.09 -1.23 -5.40
C ALA A 85 2.61 -1.89 -4.11
N GLU A 86 3.35 -3.00 -4.22
CA GLU A 86 3.97 -3.68 -3.09
C GLU A 86 5.00 -2.79 -2.38
N GLY A 87 5.87 -2.10 -3.13
CA GLY A 87 6.86 -1.17 -2.57
C GLY A 87 6.21 0.00 -1.83
N GLU A 88 5.16 0.59 -2.38
CA GLU A 88 4.41 1.67 -1.75
C GLU A 88 3.66 1.20 -0.51
N PHE A 89 2.96 0.06 -0.60
CA PHE A 89 2.26 -0.57 0.51
C PHE A 89 3.20 -0.84 1.69
N ASN A 90 4.32 -1.53 1.46
CA ASN A 90 5.28 -1.85 2.50
C ASN A 90 5.87 -0.61 3.17
N SER A 91 6.11 0.46 2.40
CA SER A 91 6.60 1.73 2.94
C SER A 91 5.58 2.39 3.85
N GLN A 92 4.30 2.43 3.45
CA GLN A 92 3.22 3.01 4.25
C GLN A 92 2.92 2.18 5.51
N LEU A 93 2.86 0.86 5.38
CA LEU A 93 2.64 -0.04 6.52
C LEU A 93 3.76 0.11 7.57
N LYS A 94 5.01 0.20 7.13
CA LYS A 94 6.15 0.42 8.01
C LYS A 94 6.07 1.75 8.75
N LEU A 95 5.60 2.82 8.10
CA LEU A 95 5.39 4.11 8.74
C LEU A 95 4.32 4.03 9.84
N ILE A 96 3.23 3.30 9.60
CA ILE A 96 2.17 3.07 10.60
C ILE A 96 2.74 2.28 11.79
N GLN A 97 3.51 1.23 11.58
CA GLN A 97 4.15 0.45 12.65
C GLN A 97 5.14 1.28 13.47
N GLN A 98 5.94 2.14 12.82
CA GLN A 98 6.81 3.09 13.53
C GLN A 98 6.01 4.12 14.30
N GLY A 99 4.91 4.62 13.73
CA GLY A 99 3.97 5.50 14.39
C GLY A 99 3.37 4.87 15.65
N ALA A 100 3.00 3.59 15.60
CA ALA A 100 2.48 2.83 16.74
C ALA A 100 3.47 2.79 17.90
N SER A 101 4.73 2.47 17.64
CA SER A 101 5.78 2.46 18.66
C SER A 101 5.98 3.85 19.29
N ASN A 102 5.95 4.90 18.48
CA ASN A 102 6.07 6.28 18.97
C ASN A 102 4.86 6.69 19.82
N TYR A 103 3.65 6.35 19.41
CA TYR A 103 2.42 6.70 20.13
C TYR A 103 2.30 5.97 21.47
N ILE A 104 2.74 4.72 21.58
CA ILE A 104 2.84 4.02 22.86
C ILE A 104 3.74 4.80 23.82
N ASN A 105 4.92 5.23 23.37
CA ASN A 105 5.86 5.98 24.19
C ASN A 105 5.35 7.38 24.61
N LEU A 106 4.46 7.98 23.82
CA LEU A 106 3.84 9.28 24.10
C LEU A 106 2.56 9.16 24.93
N SER A 107 2.02 7.95 25.10
CA SER A 107 0.78 7.68 25.82
C SER A 107 1.06 7.60 27.32
N ASP A 108 0.81 8.69 28.06
CA ASP A 108 0.95 8.81 29.50
C ASP A 108 -0.36 8.59 30.27
N THR A 109 -1.48 8.44 29.57
CA THR A 109 -2.81 8.21 30.13
C THR A 109 -3.61 7.18 29.32
N PRO A 110 -4.52 6.41 29.96
CA PRO A 110 -5.39 5.47 29.24
C PRO A 110 -6.18 6.11 28.09
N THR A 111 -6.67 7.34 28.28
CA THR A 111 -7.44 8.07 27.25
C THR A 111 -6.56 8.42 26.05
N LYS A 112 -5.33 8.91 26.26
CA LYS A 112 -4.41 9.16 25.14
C LYS A 112 -4.04 7.88 24.40
N THR A 113 -3.92 6.76 25.11
CA THR A 113 -3.67 5.45 24.49
C THR A 113 -4.80 5.08 23.55
N GLU A 114 -6.06 5.26 23.96
CA GLU A 114 -7.23 5.01 23.13
C GLU A 114 -7.30 5.97 21.92
N ASP A 115 -7.04 7.25 22.12
CA ASP A 115 -7.02 8.25 21.04
C ASP A 115 -5.96 7.93 19.96
N TYR A 116 -4.77 7.52 20.37
CA TYR A 116 -3.70 7.15 19.44
C TYR A 116 -4.00 5.82 18.73
N LEU A 117 -4.57 4.83 19.44
CA LEU A 117 -5.02 3.59 18.81
C LEU A 117 -6.06 3.87 17.70
N ASN A 118 -7.08 4.69 18.00
CA ASN A 118 -8.10 5.03 17.02
C ASN A 118 -7.51 5.70 15.76
N ARG A 119 -6.52 6.58 15.93
CA ARG A 119 -5.81 7.20 14.78
C ARG A 119 -5.09 6.17 13.93
N LEU A 120 -4.45 5.18 14.54
CA LEU A 120 -3.75 4.11 13.80
C LEU A 120 -4.72 3.19 13.08
N ILE A 121 -5.86 2.86 13.71
CA ILE A 121 -6.90 2.05 13.06
C ILE A 121 -7.43 2.76 11.81
N ILE A 122 -7.71 4.06 11.88
CA ILE A 122 -8.13 4.85 10.71
C ILE A 122 -7.06 4.82 9.60
N GLN A 123 -5.78 4.95 9.96
CA GLN A 123 -4.69 4.88 8.97
C GLN A 123 -4.58 3.50 8.32
N LEU A 124 -4.83 2.41 9.07
CA LEU A 124 -4.87 1.06 8.53
C LEU A 124 -6.09 0.84 7.62
N GLU A 125 -7.25 1.42 7.95
CA GLU A 125 -8.45 1.39 7.11
C GLU A 125 -8.24 2.17 5.81
N ASP A 126 -7.61 3.33 5.87
CA ASP A 126 -7.26 4.11 4.68
C ASP A 126 -6.29 3.35 3.77
N LEU A 127 -5.30 2.67 4.38
CA LEU A 127 -4.34 1.84 3.65
C LEU A 127 -5.04 0.64 2.98
N GLU A 128 -5.95 -0.03 3.69
CA GLU A 128 -6.75 -1.15 3.17
C GLU A 128 -7.63 -0.70 1.99
N GLY A 129 -8.30 0.44 2.12
CA GLY A 129 -9.09 1.02 1.04
C GLY A 129 -8.27 1.35 -0.20
N LYS A 130 -7.07 1.92 -0.01
CA LYS A 130 -6.16 2.27 -1.11
C LYS A 130 -5.67 1.06 -1.90
N PHE A 131 -5.45 -0.06 -1.25
CA PHE A 131 -4.91 -1.28 -1.84
C PHE A 131 -5.93 -2.42 -1.94
N SER A 132 -7.22 -2.08 -2.00
CA SER A 132 -8.34 -3.05 -2.07
C SER A 132 -8.26 -4.03 -3.23
N ASP A 133 -7.56 -3.68 -4.32
CA ASP A 133 -7.34 -4.55 -5.49
C ASP A 133 -6.31 -5.68 -5.24
N PHE A 134 -5.64 -5.67 -4.08
CA PHE A 134 -4.60 -6.62 -3.70
C PHE A 134 -4.98 -7.39 -2.42
N PRO A 135 -5.71 -8.50 -2.54
CA PRO A 135 -6.19 -9.26 -1.37
C PRO A 135 -5.10 -9.73 -0.41
N GLU A 136 -3.87 -9.96 -0.93
CA GLU A 136 -2.71 -10.36 -0.13
C GLU A 136 -2.28 -9.29 0.88
N PHE A 137 -2.56 -8.01 0.62
CA PHE A 137 -2.23 -6.93 1.54
C PHE A 137 -3.23 -6.80 2.68
N SER A 138 -4.49 -7.18 2.47
CA SER A 138 -5.52 -7.18 3.52
C SER A 138 -5.15 -8.11 4.68
N VAL A 139 -4.50 -9.25 4.39
CA VAL A 139 -4.02 -10.17 5.43
C VAL A 139 -2.94 -9.50 6.28
N GLN A 140 -1.94 -8.86 5.65
CA GLN A 140 -0.87 -8.16 6.36
C GLN A 140 -1.39 -6.98 7.20
N ILE A 141 -2.39 -6.24 6.71
CA ILE A 141 -3.04 -5.17 7.46
C ILE A 141 -3.77 -5.73 8.68
N SER A 142 -4.47 -6.86 8.53
CA SER A 142 -5.16 -7.52 9.64
C SER A 142 -4.20 -7.96 10.73
N ASP A 143 -3.07 -8.55 10.37
CA ASP A 143 -2.02 -8.98 11.31
C ASP A 143 -1.46 -7.77 12.09
N VAL A 144 -1.13 -6.68 11.38
CA VAL A 144 -0.62 -5.45 12.02
C VAL A 144 -1.70 -4.80 12.89
N ARG A 145 -2.97 -4.81 12.48
CA ARG A 145 -4.10 -4.29 13.28
C ARG A 145 -4.22 -5.05 14.60
N GLU A 146 -4.11 -6.36 14.58
CA GLU A 146 -4.15 -7.19 15.78
C GLU A 146 -2.95 -6.92 16.67
N GLU A 147 -1.73 -6.88 16.13
CA GLU A 147 -0.50 -6.58 16.87
C GLU A 147 -0.58 -5.22 17.57
N VAL A 148 -0.97 -4.18 16.84
CA VAL A 148 -1.12 -2.82 17.37
C VAL A 148 -2.19 -2.76 18.45
N SER A 149 -3.35 -3.37 18.22
CA SER A 149 -4.45 -3.39 19.21
C SER A 149 -4.03 -4.07 20.52
N ASN A 150 -3.35 -5.21 20.43
CA ASN A 150 -2.87 -5.94 21.60
C ASN A 150 -1.78 -5.15 22.36
N ALA A 151 -0.87 -4.51 21.66
CA ALA A 151 0.18 -3.69 22.27
C ALA A 151 -0.39 -2.47 23.02
N PHE A 152 -1.35 -1.77 22.41
CA PHE A 152 -2.00 -0.61 23.02
C PHE A 152 -2.89 -0.99 24.19
N GLU A 153 -3.62 -2.10 24.12
CA GLU A 153 -4.43 -2.59 25.23
C GLU A 153 -3.56 -3.00 26.42
N SER A 154 -2.45 -3.69 26.18
CA SER A 154 -1.49 -4.04 27.23
C SER A 154 -0.91 -2.81 27.90
N HIS A 155 -0.55 -1.78 27.12
CA HIS A 155 -0.05 -0.52 27.65
C HIS A 155 -1.12 0.24 28.46
N ARG A 156 -2.36 0.30 27.96
CA ARG A 156 -3.51 0.89 28.64
C ARG A 156 -3.75 0.26 30.02
N LEU A 157 -3.74 -1.07 30.08
CA LEU A 157 -3.93 -1.81 31.32
C LEU A 157 -2.81 -1.50 32.33
N SER A 158 -1.56 -1.43 31.87
CA SER A 158 -0.41 -1.05 32.72
C SER A 158 -0.57 0.35 33.32
N LEU A 159 -1.02 1.33 32.52
CA LEU A 159 -1.28 2.69 33.00
C LEU A 159 -2.43 2.74 34.00
N VAL A 160 -3.48 1.96 33.83
CA VAL A 160 -4.60 1.85 34.80
C VAL A 160 -4.12 1.26 36.10
N GLU A 161 -3.32 0.20 36.05
CA GLU A 161 -2.75 -0.42 37.25
C GLU A 161 -1.84 0.52 37.99
N GLU A 162 -0.95 1.22 37.30
CA GLU A 162 -0.05 2.24 37.93
C GLU A 162 -0.87 3.35 38.60
N ARG A 163 -1.93 3.84 37.94
CA ARG A 163 -2.83 4.86 38.53
C ARG A 163 -3.54 4.35 39.78
N ASN A 164 -4.03 3.11 39.75
CA ASN A 164 -4.68 2.49 40.89
C ASN A 164 -3.71 2.31 42.07
N ASN A 165 -2.49 1.86 41.79
CA ASN A 165 -1.45 1.71 42.81
C ASN A 165 -1.07 3.06 43.45
N LYS A 166 -0.96 4.13 42.66
CA LYS A 166 -0.74 5.49 43.15
C LYS A 166 -1.92 5.97 44.02
N ALA A 167 -3.15 5.71 43.62
CA ALA A 167 -4.34 6.09 44.40
C ALA A 167 -4.40 5.36 45.74
N VAL A 168 -4.12 4.08 45.81
CA VAL A 168 -4.06 3.28 47.03
C VAL A 168 -2.94 3.80 47.95
N ALA A 169 -1.78 4.14 47.42
CA ALA A 169 -0.69 4.70 48.21
C ALA A 169 -1.05 6.07 48.86
N ILE A 170 -1.73 6.93 48.09
CA ILE A 170 -2.23 8.23 48.58
C ILE A 170 -3.27 8.01 49.69
N GLN A 171 -4.23 7.10 49.48
CA GLN A 171 -5.25 6.77 50.48
C GLN A 171 -4.62 6.28 51.78
N ARG A 172 -3.69 5.33 51.70
CA ARG A 172 -2.98 4.84 52.92
C ARG A 172 -2.21 5.94 53.64
N SER A 173 -1.61 6.87 52.92
CA SER A 173 -0.92 8.02 53.51
C SER A 173 -1.91 8.96 54.21
N ALA A 174 -3.06 9.24 53.62
CA ALA A 174 -4.12 10.04 54.24
C ALA A 174 -4.67 9.39 55.51
N GLU A 175 -4.94 8.08 55.48
CA GLU A 175 -5.40 7.31 56.65
C GLU A 175 -4.40 7.41 57.84
N ARG A 176 -3.10 7.25 57.58
CA ARG A 176 -2.05 7.39 58.60
C ARG A 176 -2.02 8.80 59.20
N ILE A 177 -2.21 9.86 58.41
CA ILE A 177 -2.25 11.24 58.87
C ILE A 177 -3.47 11.43 59.78
N ILE A 178 -4.66 10.96 59.38
CA ILE A 178 -5.91 11.05 60.16
C ILE A 178 -5.75 10.30 61.49
N GLU A 179 -5.21 9.09 61.46
CA GLU A 179 -4.95 8.29 62.64
C GLU A 179 -3.99 9.02 63.62
N GLY A 180 -2.89 9.60 63.09
CA GLY A 180 -1.94 10.38 63.85
C GLY A 180 -2.57 11.61 64.54
N ILE A 181 -3.45 12.34 63.83
CA ILE A 181 -4.21 13.47 64.37
C ILE A 181 -5.19 12.99 65.45
N SER A 182 -5.92 11.92 65.17
CA SER A 182 -6.87 11.34 66.14
C SER A 182 -6.19 10.93 67.46
N ASN A 183 -5.05 10.29 67.34
CA ASN A 183 -4.28 9.88 68.50
C ASN A 183 -3.76 11.08 69.34
N ARG A 184 -3.30 12.16 68.72
CA ARG A 184 -2.93 13.40 69.36
C ARG A 184 -4.12 14.06 70.11
N LEU A 185 -5.29 14.11 69.42
CA LEU A 185 -6.51 14.66 70.00
C LEU A 185 -6.97 13.89 71.25
N LYS A 186 -6.82 12.56 71.27
CA LYS A 186 -7.12 11.73 72.43
C LYS A 186 -6.21 12.04 73.59
N GLN A 187 -4.92 12.33 73.39
CA GLN A 187 -3.97 12.71 74.45
C GLN A 187 -4.33 14.03 75.11
N PHE A 188 -4.89 15.01 74.37
CA PHE A 188 -5.33 16.29 74.92
C PHE A 188 -6.62 16.19 75.74
N LYS A 189 -7.44 15.12 75.55
CA LYS A 189 -8.68 14.92 76.33
C LYS A 189 -8.46 14.21 77.66
N THR A 190 -7.23 13.74 77.94
CA THR A 190 -6.88 13.01 79.18
C THR A 190 -6.08 13.86 80.19
N VAL A 191 -6.00 15.17 79.99
CA VAL A 191 -5.50 16.17 80.95
C VAL A 191 -6.72 17.02 81.37
#